data_89dc3b60e9186398ca2998b6fc7e4c4d
#
_entry.id   89dc3b60e9186398ca2998b6fc7e4c4d
#
_cell.length_a   1.000
_cell.length_b   1.000
_cell.length_c   1.000
_cell.angle_alpha   90.00
_cell.angle_beta   90.00
_cell.angle_gamma   90.00
#
_symmetry.space_group_name_H-M   'P 1'
#
loop_
_entity.id
_entity.type
_entity.pdbx_description
1 polymer ?
#
loop_
_entity_poly.entity_id
_entity_poly.type
_entity_poly.pdbx_seq_one_letter_code
_entity_poly.pdbx_strand_id
1 'polypeptide(L)'
;MQMRELNEYPQPAVLAAQERILAVNEKAAALFREMEAGGELPEVLHSVQGSWEGSVTLEGRRYRVAATVREEGTLYLIHPEEQQALGEGQLDGALYQMRLLMGDFRRELAPYAAGERDRFAGEDMEQFTRSYYRMLRLMDHMDLLRDAAAGQLSANRERLDLDRLCAVAAMECGSLLGGMGITVEYHGPAGAVPVVGDGAMLRDALLELISNCARRRRQGGVLKLSLSCKGKWARICVTDDGDAPTAKEKLGLTGRGAMPLIPGPERGAGLGLSVAETVMRLHGGALLVSTGEGAPGVYLTMPTSQRSGESLSLNTPGPERNAGMNPYLIALSDVLPGEMIREDWKW
;
A
#
# COMPACT_ATOMS: atom_id res chain seq x y z
N MET A 1 9.96 9.01 -31.27
CA MET A 1 9.87 7.54 -31.51
C MET A 1 8.88 7.31 -32.66
N GLN A 2 9.34 6.74 -33.78
CA GLN A 2 8.45 6.49 -34.93
C GLN A 2 7.60 5.24 -34.69
N MET A 3 6.43 5.14 -35.33
CA MET A 3 5.50 4.00 -35.24
C MET A 3 6.18 2.63 -35.47
N ARG A 4 7.24 2.58 -36.29
CA ARG A 4 8.06 1.38 -36.53
C ARG A 4 8.79 0.90 -35.27
N GLU A 5 9.39 1.81 -34.51
CA GLU A 5 10.12 1.49 -33.29
C GLU A 5 9.16 0.99 -32.18
N LEU A 6 7.90 1.50 -32.16
CA LEU A 6 6.90 1.07 -31.20
C LEU A 6 6.44 -0.38 -31.45
N ASN A 7 6.42 -0.81 -32.73
CA ASN A 7 6.07 -2.19 -33.10
C ASN A 7 7.16 -3.23 -32.77
N GLU A 8 8.38 -2.79 -32.45
CA GLU A 8 9.45 -3.69 -32.00
C GLU A 8 9.21 -4.22 -30.57
N TYR A 9 8.35 -3.56 -29.80
CA TYR A 9 8.01 -4.06 -28.46
C TYR A 9 7.15 -5.34 -28.54
N PRO A 10 7.56 -6.42 -27.84
CA PRO A 10 6.85 -7.69 -27.85
C PRO A 10 5.49 -7.64 -27.16
N GLN A 11 5.20 -6.61 -26.39
CA GLN A 11 3.94 -6.37 -25.67
C GLN A 11 3.16 -5.17 -26.22
N PRO A 12 1.87 -5.01 -25.89
CA PRO A 12 1.11 -3.81 -26.12
C PRO A 12 1.84 -2.57 -25.61
N ALA A 13 2.05 -1.57 -26.46
CA ALA A 13 2.79 -0.37 -26.16
C ALA A 13 2.04 0.87 -26.64
N VAL A 14 1.96 1.89 -25.78
CA VAL A 14 1.30 3.17 -26.02
C VAL A 14 2.28 4.29 -25.70
N LEU A 15 2.46 5.23 -26.63
CA LEU A 15 3.18 6.47 -26.41
C LEU A 15 2.17 7.60 -26.26
N ALA A 16 2.24 8.37 -25.19
CA ALA A 16 1.34 9.49 -24.97
C ALA A 16 2.07 10.72 -24.43
N ALA A 17 1.58 11.91 -24.77
CA ALA A 17 2.05 13.18 -24.22
C ALA A 17 0.85 14.08 -23.90
N GLN A 18 0.92 14.81 -22.78
CA GLN A 18 -0.13 15.74 -22.36
C GLN A 18 -1.54 15.11 -22.36
N GLU A 19 -1.64 13.86 -21.89
CA GLU A 19 -2.91 13.11 -21.80
C GLU A 19 -3.49 12.67 -23.15
N ARG A 20 -2.75 12.85 -24.26
CA ARG A 20 -3.13 12.38 -25.59
C ARG A 20 -2.23 11.27 -26.07
N ILE A 21 -2.83 10.29 -26.72
CA ILE A 21 -2.12 9.17 -27.33
C ILE A 21 -1.46 9.67 -28.62
N LEU A 22 -0.13 9.59 -28.68
CA LEU A 22 0.65 9.94 -29.87
C LEU A 22 0.74 8.77 -30.85
N ALA A 23 0.96 7.57 -30.30
CA ALA A 23 1.08 6.36 -31.10
C ALA A 23 0.74 5.11 -30.27
N VAL A 24 0.26 4.08 -30.92
CA VAL A 24 0.02 2.75 -30.37
C VAL A 24 0.64 1.70 -31.29
N ASN A 25 1.15 0.60 -30.75
CA ASN A 25 1.58 -0.51 -31.60
C ASN A 25 0.38 -1.41 -31.97
N GLU A 26 0.58 -2.28 -32.97
CA GLU A 26 -0.47 -3.18 -33.45
C GLU A 26 -1.10 -4.03 -32.35
N LYS A 27 -0.30 -4.42 -31.34
CA LYS A 27 -0.77 -5.23 -30.20
C LYS A 27 -1.66 -4.44 -29.25
N ALA A 28 -1.34 -3.17 -29.01
CA ALA A 28 -2.19 -2.30 -28.20
C ALA A 28 -3.49 -1.97 -28.95
N ALA A 29 -3.43 -1.67 -30.23
CA ALA A 29 -4.60 -1.42 -31.07
C ALA A 29 -5.53 -2.64 -31.18
N ALA A 30 -4.98 -3.86 -31.17
CA ALA A 30 -5.76 -5.09 -31.18
C ALA A 30 -6.41 -5.40 -29.83
N LEU A 31 -5.80 -4.95 -28.72
CA LEU A 31 -6.24 -5.26 -27.38
C LEU A 31 -7.24 -4.26 -26.82
N PHE A 32 -7.08 -2.97 -27.13
CA PHE A 32 -7.86 -1.87 -26.59
C PHE A 32 -8.66 -1.18 -27.70
N ARG A 33 -9.98 -1.06 -27.52
CA ARG A 33 -10.88 -0.43 -28.49
C ARG A 33 -10.83 1.09 -28.46
N GLU A 34 -10.52 1.66 -27.29
CA GLU A 34 -10.54 3.10 -27.05
C GLU A 34 -9.15 3.75 -27.16
N MET A 35 -8.08 2.97 -27.35
CA MET A 35 -6.72 3.49 -27.45
C MET A 35 -6.28 3.64 -28.90
N GLU A 36 -6.61 4.77 -29.50
CA GLU A 36 -6.20 5.13 -30.87
C GLU A 36 -5.29 6.36 -30.86
N ALA A 37 -4.41 6.47 -31.88
CA ALA A 37 -3.56 7.65 -32.04
C ALA A 37 -4.42 8.92 -32.21
N GLY A 38 -4.13 9.94 -31.42
CA GLY A 38 -4.92 11.19 -31.33
C GLY A 38 -6.04 11.16 -30.30
N GLY A 39 -6.38 9.99 -29.75
CA GLY A 39 -7.37 9.82 -28.67
C GLY A 39 -6.86 10.29 -27.31
N GLU A 40 -7.75 10.29 -26.33
CA GLU A 40 -7.42 10.58 -24.94
C GLU A 40 -6.82 9.35 -24.26
N LEU A 41 -5.79 9.56 -23.44
CA LEU A 41 -5.22 8.52 -22.62
C LEU A 41 -6.14 8.24 -21.41
N PRO A 42 -6.46 6.98 -21.05
CA PRO A 42 -7.24 6.67 -19.87
C PRO A 42 -6.71 7.36 -18.61
N GLU A 43 -7.61 8.03 -17.86
CA GLU A 43 -7.23 8.84 -16.67
C GLU A 43 -6.37 8.07 -15.66
N VAL A 44 -6.61 6.77 -15.48
CA VAL A 44 -5.85 5.94 -14.57
C VAL A 44 -4.36 5.87 -14.94
N LEU A 45 -4.02 5.93 -16.23
CA LEU A 45 -2.63 5.86 -16.71
C LEU A 45 -1.86 7.16 -16.49
N HIS A 46 -2.53 8.30 -16.44
CA HIS A 46 -1.90 9.59 -16.18
C HIS A 46 -2.23 10.17 -14.80
N SER A 47 -2.81 9.35 -13.92
CA SER A 47 -3.08 9.73 -12.53
C SER A 47 -1.82 10.05 -11.73
N VAL A 48 -0.68 9.46 -12.10
CA VAL A 48 0.65 9.71 -11.49
C VAL A 48 1.60 10.28 -12.54
N GLN A 49 2.37 11.29 -12.15
CA GLN A 49 3.41 11.88 -12.99
C GLN A 49 4.74 11.14 -12.85
N GLY A 50 5.54 11.14 -13.91
CA GLY A 50 6.84 10.49 -13.92
C GLY A 50 6.78 9.03 -14.35
N SER A 51 7.89 8.32 -14.14
CA SER A 51 7.97 6.88 -14.43
C SER A 51 7.43 6.09 -13.24
N TRP A 52 6.58 5.11 -13.52
CA TRP A 52 5.96 4.27 -12.50
C TRP A 52 5.64 2.87 -13.03
N GLU A 53 5.41 1.94 -12.13
CA GLU A 53 4.94 0.58 -12.41
C GLU A 53 3.82 0.21 -11.44
N GLY A 54 2.82 -0.55 -11.92
CA GLY A 54 1.72 -1.03 -11.09
C GLY A 54 0.66 -1.74 -11.92
N SER A 55 -0.35 -2.24 -11.22
CA SER A 55 -1.48 -2.94 -11.84
C SER A 55 -2.70 -2.04 -11.88
N VAL A 56 -3.23 -1.84 -13.07
CA VAL A 56 -4.40 -0.99 -13.31
C VAL A 56 -5.51 -1.76 -14.01
N THR A 57 -6.75 -1.28 -13.90
CA THR A 57 -7.88 -1.81 -14.63
C THR A 57 -8.15 -0.96 -15.87
N LEU A 58 -8.09 -1.55 -17.05
CA LEU A 58 -8.42 -0.94 -18.34
C LEU A 58 -9.52 -1.77 -19.01
N GLU A 59 -10.56 -1.12 -19.47
CA GLU A 59 -11.72 -1.77 -20.12
C GLU A 59 -12.26 -3.00 -19.35
N GLY A 60 -12.29 -2.90 -17.99
CA GLY A 60 -12.77 -3.96 -17.10
C GLY A 60 -11.84 -5.15 -16.89
N ARG A 61 -10.62 -5.12 -17.45
CA ARG A 61 -9.59 -6.15 -17.26
C ARG A 61 -8.36 -5.57 -16.58
N ARG A 62 -7.65 -6.41 -15.87
CA ARG A 62 -6.42 -6.00 -15.18
C ARG A 62 -5.19 -6.17 -16.07
N TYR A 63 -4.34 -5.18 -15.98
CA TYR A 63 -3.07 -5.12 -16.69
C TYR A 63 -1.98 -4.59 -15.77
N ARG A 64 -0.82 -5.18 -15.84
CA ARG A 64 0.40 -4.60 -15.28
C ARG A 64 0.95 -3.60 -16.28
N VAL A 65 1.20 -2.39 -15.83
CA VAL A 65 1.67 -1.29 -16.66
C VAL A 65 2.99 -0.77 -16.12
N ALA A 66 3.96 -0.60 -17.02
CA ALA A 66 5.18 0.13 -16.75
C ALA A 66 5.17 1.42 -17.61
N ALA A 67 5.12 2.56 -16.92
CA ALA A 67 5.21 3.88 -17.54
C ALA A 67 6.64 4.41 -17.44
N THR A 68 7.22 4.81 -18.56
CA THR A 68 8.57 5.36 -18.63
C THR A 68 8.57 6.70 -19.35
N VAL A 69 9.03 7.75 -18.68
CA VAL A 69 9.16 9.07 -19.29
C VAL A 69 10.30 9.06 -20.33
N ARG A 70 10.01 9.60 -21.51
CA ARG A 70 10.93 9.78 -22.64
C ARG A 70 10.89 11.24 -23.09
N GLU A 71 11.80 11.64 -23.96
CA GLU A 71 11.85 13.01 -24.52
C GLU A 71 10.55 13.39 -25.24
N GLU A 72 9.93 12.46 -25.94
CA GLU A 72 8.73 12.67 -26.76
C GLU A 72 7.41 12.49 -25.99
N GLY A 73 7.45 11.97 -24.76
CA GLY A 73 6.29 11.67 -23.95
C GLY A 73 6.51 10.50 -23.00
N THR A 74 5.44 9.90 -22.52
CA THR A 74 5.51 8.72 -21.65
C THR A 74 5.17 7.46 -22.44
N LEU A 75 6.06 6.48 -22.38
CA LEU A 75 5.85 5.16 -22.96
C LEU A 75 5.22 4.25 -21.90
N TYR A 76 4.07 3.68 -22.24
CA TYR A 76 3.34 2.70 -21.44
C TYR A 76 3.49 1.32 -22.06
N LEU A 77 4.09 0.39 -21.32
CA LEU A 77 4.17 -1.02 -21.68
C LEU A 77 3.13 -1.78 -20.86
N ILE A 78 2.22 -2.48 -21.53
CA ILE A 78 1.02 -3.05 -20.92
C ILE A 78 1.08 -4.58 -21.04
N HIS A 79 0.97 -5.27 -19.91
CA HIS A 79 0.96 -6.72 -19.85
C HIS A 79 -0.37 -7.19 -19.27
N PRO A 80 -1.07 -8.15 -19.88
CA PRO A 80 -2.19 -8.81 -19.24
C PRO A 80 -1.76 -9.37 -17.88
N GLU A 81 -2.54 -9.13 -16.84
CA GLU A 81 -2.30 -9.69 -15.53
C GLU A 81 -3.15 -10.96 -15.39
N GLU A 82 -2.50 -12.10 -15.34
CA GLU A 82 -3.17 -13.33 -14.95
C GLU A 82 -3.52 -13.24 -13.45
N GLN A 83 -4.72 -13.68 -13.09
CA GLN A 83 -5.12 -13.75 -11.68
C GLN A 83 -4.17 -14.70 -10.94
N GLN A 84 -3.15 -14.14 -10.32
CA GLN A 84 -2.29 -14.92 -9.45
C GLN A 84 -3.01 -15.09 -8.11
N ALA A 85 -3.29 -16.34 -7.75
CA ALA A 85 -3.41 -16.72 -6.34
C ALA A 85 -2.17 -16.25 -5.58
N LEU A 86 -2.27 -16.12 -4.24
CA LEU A 86 -1.09 -15.90 -3.39
C LEU A 86 0.08 -16.70 -3.94
N GLY A 87 1.13 -16.02 -4.40
CA GLY A 87 2.29 -16.71 -4.95
C GLY A 87 2.87 -17.65 -3.88
N GLU A 88 3.29 -18.86 -4.27
CA GLU A 88 3.87 -19.84 -3.34
C GLU A 88 4.92 -19.21 -2.43
N GLY A 89 5.76 -18.31 -2.96
CA GLY A 89 6.76 -17.59 -2.18
C GLY A 89 6.20 -16.61 -1.13
N GLN A 90 4.99 -16.07 -1.32
CA GLN A 90 4.35 -15.19 -0.32
C GLN A 90 3.78 -16.04 0.83
N LEU A 91 3.18 -17.19 0.52
CA LEU A 91 2.69 -18.12 1.52
C LEU A 91 3.84 -18.71 2.34
N ASP A 92 4.91 -19.13 1.69
CA ASP A 92 6.11 -19.64 2.35
C ASP A 92 6.75 -18.59 3.25
N GLY A 93 6.80 -17.32 2.81
CA GLY A 93 7.24 -16.19 3.61
C GLY A 93 6.39 -15.95 4.84
N ALA A 94 5.07 -16.00 4.71
CA ALA A 94 4.13 -15.85 5.82
C ALA A 94 4.25 -17.00 6.84
N LEU A 95 4.31 -18.24 6.36
CA LEU A 95 4.49 -19.43 7.20
C LEU A 95 5.84 -19.42 7.94
N TYR A 96 6.90 -18.96 7.28
CA TYR A 96 8.20 -18.78 7.92
C TYR A 96 8.15 -17.73 9.03
N GLN A 97 7.57 -16.57 8.77
CA GLN A 97 7.38 -15.51 9.79
C GLN A 97 6.53 -16.00 10.96
N MET A 98 5.45 -16.73 10.70
CA MET A 98 4.63 -17.31 11.75
C MET A 98 5.45 -18.26 12.65
N ARG A 99 6.31 -19.09 12.08
CA ARG A 99 7.20 -19.97 12.85
C ARG A 99 8.19 -19.20 13.69
N LEU A 100 8.77 -18.10 13.17
CA LEU A 100 9.66 -17.24 13.93
C LEU A 100 8.94 -16.60 15.11
N LEU A 101 7.76 -15.99 14.87
CA LEU A 101 6.96 -15.38 15.93
C LEU A 101 6.54 -16.40 16.99
N MET A 102 6.14 -17.60 16.62
CA MET A 102 5.84 -18.68 17.57
C MET A 102 7.09 -19.09 18.38
N GLY A 103 8.26 -19.08 17.73
CA GLY A 103 9.54 -19.33 18.43
C GLY A 103 9.87 -18.26 19.45
N ASP A 104 9.61 -17.01 19.12
CA ASP A 104 9.77 -15.87 20.02
C ASP A 104 8.78 -15.98 21.20
N PHE A 105 7.51 -16.20 20.93
CA PHE A 105 6.48 -16.48 21.98
C PHE A 105 6.93 -17.55 22.96
N ARG A 106 7.38 -18.68 22.45
CA ARG A 106 7.84 -19.78 23.31
C ARG A 106 9.02 -19.37 24.19
N ARG A 107 9.96 -18.60 23.65
CA ARG A 107 11.13 -18.11 24.37
C ARG A 107 10.74 -17.12 25.48
N GLU A 108 9.84 -16.22 25.17
CA GLU A 108 9.34 -15.17 26.06
C GLU A 108 8.47 -15.74 27.18
N LEU A 109 7.68 -16.79 26.90
CA LEU A 109 6.88 -17.47 27.92
C LEU A 109 7.66 -18.50 28.77
N ALA A 110 8.87 -18.89 28.35
CA ALA A 110 9.64 -19.92 29.05
C ALA A 110 9.92 -19.58 30.52
N PRO A 111 10.32 -18.35 30.91
CA PRO A 111 10.52 -17.97 32.31
C PRO A 111 9.25 -18.08 33.15
N TYR A 112 8.09 -17.70 32.58
CA TYR A 112 6.78 -17.81 33.23
C TYR A 112 6.38 -19.27 33.46
N ALA A 113 6.60 -20.13 32.48
CA ALA A 113 6.36 -21.57 32.57
C ALA A 113 7.30 -22.27 33.59
N ALA A 114 8.50 -21.72 33.78
CA ALA A 114 9.45 -22.19 34.80
C ALA A 114 9.12 -21.70 36.24
N GLY A 115 8.06 -20.93 36.43
CA GLY A 115 7.63 -20.40 37.74
C GLY A 115 8.33 -19.10 38.13
N GLU A 116 9.16 -18.53 37.31
CA GLU A 116 9.88 -17.26 37.51
C GLU A 116 8.98 -16.06 37.21
N ARG A 117 7.81 -15.96 37.87
CA ARG A 117 6.80 -14.94 37.56
C ARG A 117 7.29 -13.50 37.70
N ASP A 118 8.18 -13.26 38.65
CA ASP A 118 8.73 -11.92 38.91
C ASP A 118 9.69 -11.44 37.78
N ARG A 119 10.21 -12.36 37.00
CA ARG A 119 11.05 -12.06 35.83
C ARG A 119 10.27 -11.72 34.57
N PHE A 120 8.97 -12.04 34.52
CA PHE A 120 8.10 -11.72 33.40
C PHE A 120 7.57 -10.26 33.46
N ALA A 121 8.31 -9.39 34.11
CA ALA A 121 8.01 -7.97 34.23
C ALA A 121 9.02 -7.15 33.44
N GLY A 122 8.58 -6.16 32.70
CA GLY A 122 9.47 -5.25 31.94
C GLY A 122 9.74 -5.69 30.49
N GLU A 123 10.99 -5.84 30.09
CA GLU A 123 11.41 -6.09 28.71
C GLU A 123 10.79 -7.36 28.09
N ASP A 124 10.67 -8.43 28.85
CA ASP A 124 10.07 -9.69 28.36
C ASP A 124 8.59 -9.52 27.98
N MET A 125 7.81 -8.75 28.79
CA MET A 125 6.42 -8.46 28.51
C MET A 125 6.28 -7.55 27.28
N GLU A 126 7.18 -6.60 27.10
CA GLU A 126 7.17 -5.71 25.96
C GLU A 126 7.43 -6.45 24.65
N GLN A 127 8.41 -7.35 24.66
CA GLN A 127 8.75 -8.18 23.52
C GLN A 127 7.63 -9.16 23.21
N PHE A 128 7.02 -9.76 24.22
CA PHE A 128 5.84 -10.62 24.09
C PHE A 128 4.68 -9.86 23.43
N THR A 129 4.33 -8.68 23.94
CA THR A 129 3.25 -7.87 23.41
C THR A 129 3.51 -7.49 21.94
N ARG A 130 4.73 -7.09 21.63
CA ARG A 130 5.14 -6.77 20.27
C ARG A 130 5.01 -7.96 19.31
N SER A 131 5.46 -9.15 19.74
CA SER A 131 5.35 -10.38 18.95
C SER A 131 3.89 -10.78 18.74
N TYR A 132 3.03 -10.57 19.75
CA TYR A 132 1.60 -10.80 19.67
C TYR A 132 0.93 -9.90 18.62
N TYR A 133 1.18 -8.58 18.65
CA TYR A 133 0.60 -7.66 17.68
C TYR A 133 1.09 -7.93 16.25
N ARG A 134 2.36 -8.31 16.09
CA ARG A 134 2.91 -8.74 14.80
C ARG A 134 2.22 -10.00 14.27
N MET A 135 1.91 -10.95 15.15
CA MET A 135 1.18 -12.15 14.76
C MET A 135 -0.25 -11.82 14.33
N LEU A 136 -0.96 -10.97 15.08
CA LEU A 136 -2.29 -10.49 14.69
C LEU A 136 -2.26 -9.85 13.31
N ARG A 137 -1.33 -8.90 13.07
CA ARG A 137 -1.16 -8.27 11.76
C ARG A 137 -0.93 -9.29 10.66
N LEU A 138 -0.09 -10.28 10.90
CA LEU A 138 0.18 -11.33 9.91
C LEU A 138 -1.07 -12.15 9.61
N MET A 139 -1.86 -12.51 10.63
CA MET A 139 -3.11 -13.25 10.47
C MET A 139 -4.14 -12.43 9.68
N ASP A 140 -4.33 -11.15 10.02
CA ASP A 140 -5.24 -10.23 9.31
C ASP A 140 -4.86 -10.13 7.81
N HIS A 141 -3.56 -10.01 7.51
CA HIS A 141 -3.07 -10.00 6.13
C HIS A 141 -3.36 -11.30 5.39
N MET A 142 -3.11 -12.45 6.02
CA MET A 142 -3.36 -13.76 5.42
C MET A 142 -4.85 -14.00 5.17
N ASP A 143 -5.71 -13.63 6.13
CA ASP A 143 -7.15 -13.76 6.00
C ASP A 143 -7.68 -12.90 4.85
N LEU A 144 -7.29 -11.62 4.77
CA LEU A 144 -7.69 -10.73 3.69
C LEU A 144 -7.25 -11.25 2.32
N LEU A 145 -6.00 -11.68 2.19
CA LEU A 145 -5.46 -12.19 0.92
C LEU A 145 -6.08 -13.53 0.52
N ARG A 146 -6.36 -14.42 1.48
CA ARG A 146 -7.09 -15.67 1.25
C ARG A 146 -8.50 -15.41 0.74
N ASP A 147 -9.25 -14.52 1.40
CA ASP A 147 -10.62 -14.19 1.03
C ASP A 147 -10.66 -13.50 -0.34
N ALA A 148 -9.66 -12.67 -0.65
CA ALA A 148 -9.49 -12.10 -1.97
C ALA A 148 -9.22 -13.15 -3.06
N ALA A 149 -8.35 -14.13 -2.79
CA ALA A 149 -8.03 -15.20 -3.71
C ALA A 149 -9.23 -16.13 -3.95
N ALA A 150 -10.06 -16.33 -2.91
CA ALA A 150 -11.31 -17.11 -3.01
C ALA A 150 -12.47 -16.32 -3.67
N GLY A 151 -12.27 -15.02 -3.98
CA GLY A 151 -13.35 -14.16 -4.50
C GLY A 151 -14.44 -13.86 -3.47
N GLN A 152 -14.15 -14.06 -2.18
CA GLN A 152 -15.09 -13.87 -1.07
C GLN A 152 -14.93 -12.50 -0.38
N LEU A 153 -13.84 -11.78 -0.68
CA LEU A 153 -13.60 -10.48 -0.10
C LEU A 153 -14.62 -9.46 -0.62
N SER A 154 -15.39 -8.87 0.29
CA SER A 154 -16.36 -7.81 0.00
C SER A 154 -16.04 -6.56 0.81
N ALA A 155 -16.26 -5.38 0.23
CA ALA A 155 -16.11 -4.11 0.91
C ALA A 155 -17.46 -3.59 1.38
N ASN A 156 -17.57 -3.13 2.61
CA ASN A 156 -18.72 -2.37 3.10
C ASN A 156 -18.61 -0.94 2.57
N ARG A 157 -19.13 -0.72 1.35
CA ARG A 157 -18.98 0.54 0.62
C ARG A 157 -19.92 1.61 1.16
N GLU A 158 -19.35 2.66 1.71
CA GLU A 158 -20.04 3.86 2.15
C GLU A 158 -19.42 5.12 1.53
N ARG A 159 -20.12 6.23 1.64
CA ARG A 159 -19.56 7.54 1.25
C ARG A 159 -18.70 8.05 2.38
N LEU A 160 -17.46 8.34 2.09
CA LEU A 160 -16.51 8.87 3.06
C LEU A 160 -15.66 10.01 2.47
N ASP A 161 -15.11 10.80 3.36
CA ASP A 161 -14.14 11.83 3.03
C ASP A 161 -12.72 11.30 3.17
N LEU A 162 -12.06 11.13 2.03
CA LEU A 162 -10.71 10.61 1.99
C LEU A 162 -9.69 11.60 2.61
N ASP A 163 -9.95 12.92 2.53
CA ASP A 163 -9.11 13.94 3.16
C ASP A 163 -9.12 13.76 4.68
N ARG A 164 -10.30 13.62 5.25
CA ARG A 164 -10.46 13.39 6.69
C ARG A 164 -9.85 12.06 7.14
N LEU A 165 -10.00 10.99 6.35
CA LEU A 165 -9.39 9.69 6.66
C LEU A 165 -7.86 9.79 6.71
N CYS A 166 -7.25 10.46 5.73
CA CYS A 166 -5.81 10.70 5.70
C CYS A 166 -5.34 11.59 6.86
N ALA A 167 -6.06 12.66 7.17
CA ALA A 167 -5.73 13.57 8.26
C ALA A 167 -5.77 12.87 9.62
N VAL A 168 -6.82 12.06 9.87
CA VAL A 168 -6.91 11.25 11.11
C VAL A 168 -5.79 10.24 11.19
N ALA A 169 -5.50 9.53 10.11
CA ALA A 169 -4.41 8.55 10.09
C ALA A 169 -3.04 9.20 10.36
N ALA A 170 -2.79 10.39 9.79
CA ALA A 170 -1.56 11.14 10.04
C ALA A 170 -1.44 11.59 11.50
N MET A 171 -2.54 12.07 12.10
CA MET A 171 -2.59 12.51 13.49
C MET A 171 -2.33 11.34 14.45
N GLU A 172 -3.03 10.23 14.28
CA GLU A 172 -2.88 9.05 15.13
C GLU A 172 -1.48 8.43 15.01
N CYS A 173 -0.99 8.25 13.78
CA CYS A 173 0.38 7.78 13.56
C CYS A 173 1.42 8.75 14.09
N GLY A 174 1.20 10.07 13.93
CA GLY A 174 2.10 11.11 14.46
C GLY A 174 2.18 11.07 15.98
N SER A 175 1.06 10.85 16.67
CA SER A 175 1.04 10.67 18.12
C SER A 175 1.86 9.47 18.58
N LEU A 176 1.73 8.33 17.89
CA LEU A 176 2.45 7.11 18.23
C LEU A 176 3.94 7.17 17.85
N LEU A 177 4.27 7.70 16.68
CA LEU A 177 5.63 7.74 16.17
C LEU A 177 6.47 8.89 16.76
N GLY A 178 5.81 9.90 17.33
CA GLY A 178 6.48 11.07 17.96
C GLY A 178 7.46 10.68 19.05
N GLY A 179 7.15 9.65 19.86
CA GLY A 179 8.05 9.12 20.87
C GLY A 179 9.37 8.54 20.32
N MET A 180 9.42 8.25 19.02
CA MET A 180 10.60 7.78 18.31
C MET A 180 11.31 8.90 17.54
N GLY A 181 10.89 10.17 17.70
CA GLY A 181 11.41 11.30 16.95
C GLY A 181 10.97 11.33 15.48
N ILE A 182 9.94 10.58 15.11
CA ILE A 182 9.38 10.59 13.77
C ILE A 182 8.17 11.53 13.74
N THR A 183 8.24 12.55 12.89
CA THR A 183 7.13 13.48 12.64
C THR A 183 6.33 13.02 11.44
N VAL A 184 5.00 13.07 11.52
CA VAL A 184 4.11 12.79 10.38
C VAL A 184 3.44 14.09 9.96
N GLU A 185 3.75 14.56 8.74
CA GLU A 185 3.17 15.74 8.13
C GLU A 185 2.06 15.33 7.14
N TYR A 186 0.91 15.99 7.22
CA TYR A 186 -0.18 15.80 6.27
C TYR A 186 -0.34 17.00 5.35
N HIS A 187 -0.45 16.73 4.04
CA HIS A 187 -0.68 17.73 3.01
C HIS A 187 -1.88 17.28 2.16
N GLY A 188 -3.05 17.81 2.47
CA GLY A 188 -4.30 17.57 1.75
C GLY A 188 -4.72 18.74 0.86
N PRO A 189 -5.76 18.56 0.03
CA PRO A 189 -6.38 19.63 -0.73
C PRO A 189 -7.18 20.56 0.20
N ALA A 190 -7.57 21.73 -0.31
CA ALA A 190 -8.37 22.69 0.43
C ALA A 190 -9.86 22.31 0.47
N GLY A 191 -10.20 21.09 0.79
CA GLY A 191 -11.61 20.64 0.89
C GLY A 191 -11.78 19.13 0.89
N ALA A 192 -13.00 18.69 1.14
CA ALA A 192 -13.35 17.28 1.20
C ALA A 192 -13.09 16.56 -0.13
N VAL A 193 -12.62 15.34 -0.05
CA VAL A 193 -12.41 14.43 -1.20
C VAL A 193 -13.38 13.26 -1.07
N PRO A 194 -14.60 13.38 -1.62
CA PRO A 194 -15.60 12.34 -1.49
C PRO A 194 -15.22 11.11 -2.34
N VAL A 195 -15.26 9.94 -1.71
CA VAL A 195 -15.06 8.64 -2.36
C VAL A 195 -16.14 7.66 -1.88
N VAL A 196 -16.27 6.54 -2.60
CA VAL A 196 -17.11 5.42 -2.17
C VAL A 196 -16.22 4.25 -1.86
N GLY A 197 -16.19 3.81 -0.61
CA GLY A 197 -15.31 2.73 -0.19
C GLY A 197 -15.57 2.26 1.24
N ASP A 198 -14.81 1.26 1.63
CA ASP A 198 -14.75 0.75 2.99
C ASP A 198 -13.66 1.51 3.75
N GLY A 199 -14.08 2.33 4.69
CA GLY A 199 -13.15 3.21 5.42
C GLY A 199 -12.13 2.46 6.25
N ALA A 200 -12.49 1.30 6.82
CA ALA A 200 -11.57 0.47 7.59
C ALA A 200 -10.48 -0.13 6.69
N MET A 201 -10.87 -0.73 5.57
CA MET A 201 -9.92 -1.28 4.60
C MET A 201 -9.00 -0.20 4.01
N LEU A 202 -9.55 0.97 3.67
CA LEU A 202 -8.75 2.08 3.13
C LEU A 202 -7.75 2.62 4.16
N ARG A 203 -8.16 2.73 5.43
CA ARG A 203 -7.28 3.06 6.54
C ARG A 203 -6.14 2.04 6.64
N ASP A 204 -6.46 0.76 6.63
CA ASP A 204 -5.47 -0.31 6.78
C ASP A 204 -4.47 -0.32 5.61
N ALA A 205 -4.93 -0.11 4.38
CA ALA A 205 -4.05 0.07 3.21
C ALA A 205 -3.11 1.28 3.36
N LEU A 206 -3.61 2.40 3.89
CA LEU A 206 -2.80 3.59 4.17
C LEU A 206 -1.77 3.32 5.27
N LEU A 207 -2.17 2.62 6.33
CA LEU A 207 -1.29 2.26 7.44
C LEU A 207 -0.14 1.33 6.99
N GLU A 208 -0.36 0.47 6.00
CA GLU A 208 0.72 -0.32 5.41
C GLU A 208 1.80 0.56 4.75
N LEU A 209 1.41 1.63 4.06
CA LEU A 209 2.37 2.56 3.47
C LEU A 209 3.12 3.34 4.56
N ILE A 210 2.41 3.86 5.56
CA ILE A 210 3.02 4.60 6.68
C ILE A 210 4.00 3.69 7.44
N SER A 211 3.58 2.45 7.78
CA SER A 211 4.43 1.47 8.46
C SER A 211 5.70 1.15 7.68
N ASN A 212 5.60 1.01 6.34
CA ASN A 212 6.75 0.76 5.49
C ASN A 212 7.76 1.93 5.49
N CYS A 213 7.28 3.17 5.44
CA CYS A 213 8.13 4.36 5.54
C CYS A 213 8.72 4.50 6.95
N ALA A 214 7.91 4.37 8.01
CA ALA A 214 8.36 4.47 9.39
C ALA A 214 9.44 3.45 9.74
N ARG A 215 9.33 2.21 9.22
CA ARG A 215 10.34 1.16 9.43
C ARG A 215 11.71 1.53 8.86
N ARG A 216 11.76 2.33 7.80
CA ARG A 216 13.04 2.84 7.24
C ARG A 216 13.64 3.96 8.09
N ARG A 217 12.83 4.65 8.90
CA ARG A 217 13.18 5.84 9.70
C ARG A 217 13.33 5.55 11.20
N ARG A 218 13.92 4.43 11.58
CA ARG A 218 14.04 3.96 12.97
C ARG A 218 14.67 4.96 13.97
N GLN A 219 15.42 5.94 13.48
CA GLN A 219 16.14 6.93 14.33
C GLN A 219 15.60 8.34 14.20
N GLY A 220 14.32 8.47 13.83
CA GLY A 220 13.70 9.77 13.62
C GLY A 220 13.64 10.19 12.15
N GLY A 221 13.00 11.32 11.88
CA GLY A 221 12.82 11.88 10.55
C GLY A 221 11.40 12.37 10.30
N VAL A 222 11.11 12.67 9.04
CA VAL A 222 9.81 13.20 8.62
C VAL A 222 9.15 12.26 7.63
N LEU A 223 7.93 11.84 7.92
CA LEU A 223 7.03 11.17 6.99
C LEU A 223 6.05 12.20 6.43
N LYS A 224 5.95 12.28 5.11
CA LYS A 224 5.00 13.15 4.42
C LYS A 224 3.89 12.32 3.79
N LEU A 225 2.69 12.48 4.33
CA LEU A 225 1.47 11.94 3.75
C LEU A 225 0.83 13.03 2.91
N SER A 226 0.65 12.80 1.63
CA SER A 226 0.02 13.76 0.72
C SER A 226 -1.19 13.15 0.03
N LEU A 227 -2.27 13.94 -0.03
CA LEU A 227 -3.46 13.63 -0.82
C LEU A 227 -3.63 14.70 -1.90
N SER A 228 -3.81 14.29 -3.13
CA SER A 228 -4.08 15.19 -4.25
C SER A 228 -5.13 14.59 -5.17
N CYS A 229 -5.83 15.44 -5.92
CA CYS A 229 -6.81 15.03 -6.91
C CYS A 229 -6.39 15.48 -8.31
N LYS A 230 -6.58 14.60 -9.29
CA LYS A 230 -6.42 14.92 -10.71
C LYS A 230 -7.60 14.33 -11.47
N GLY A 231 -8.42 15.18 -12.11
CA GLY A 231 -9.65 14.74 -12.74
C GLY A 231 -10.58 14.03 -11.74
N LYS A 232 -10.96 12.83 -12.06
CA LYS A 232 -11.82 11.96 -11.22
C LYS A 232 -11.02 11.00 -10.32
N TRP A 233 -9.73 11.24 -10.14
CA TRP A 233 -8.85 10.36 -9.37
C TRP A 233 -8.26 11.08 -8.16
N ALA A 234 -8.39 10.45 -7.00
CA ALA A 234 -7.64 10.80 -5.81
C ALA A 234 -6.35 9.98 -5.78
N ARG A 235 -5.29 10.59 -5.28
CA ARG A 235 -3.96 9.99 -5.16
C ARG A 235 -3.39 10.27 -3.78
N ILE A 236 -3.09 9.22 -3.05
CA ILE A 236 -2.40 9.26 -1.75
C ILE A 236 -0.95 8.85 -1.98
N CYS A 237 -0.01 9.56 -1.39
CA CYS A 237 1.40 9.23 -1.39
C CYS A 237 1.97 9.36 0.01
N VAL A 238 2.78 8.36 0.42
CA VAL A 238 3.59 8.44 1.64
C VAL A 238 5.05 8.41 1.24
N THR A 239 5.79 9.42 1.67
CA THR A 239 7.23 9.54 1.45
C THR A 239 7.94 9.79 2.77
N ASP A 240 9.21 9.49 2.82
CA ASP A 240 10.09 9.82 3.93
C ASP A 240 11.28 10.68 3.44
N ASP A 241 11.95 11.35 4.36
CA ASP A 241 13.12 12.18 4.11
C ASP A 241 14.44 11.40 4.05
N GLY A 242 14.36 10.06 3.96
CA GLY A 242 15.51 9.16 3.85
C GLY A 242 16.05 9.03 2.43
N ASP A 243 17.09 8.21 2.30
CA ASP A 243 17.67 7.88 1.01
C ASP A 243 16.64 7.19 0.09
N ALA A 244 16.74 7.49 -1.20
CA ALA A 244 15.91 6.84 -2.20
C ALA A 244 16.06 5.31 -2.14
N PRO A 245 14.98 4.53 -2.31
CA PRO A 245 15.08 3.08 -2.31
C PRO A 245 16.04 2.58 -3.38
N THR A 246 16.89 1.65 -2.99
CA THR A 246 17.84 0.99 -3.91
C THR A 246 17.10 0.25 -5.03
N ALA A 247 17.80 -0.04 -6.13
CA ALA A 247 17.25 -0.83 -7.22
C ALA A 247 16.69 -2.19 -6.76
N LYS A 248 17.33 -2.82 -5.76
CA LYS A 248 16.87 -4.08 -5.15
C LYS A 248 15.57 -3.91 -4.36
N GLU A 249 15.44 -2.81 -3.62
CA GLU A 249 14.21 -2.48 -2.90
C GLU A 249 13.06 -2.15 -3.86
N LYS A 250 13.32 -1.41 -4.93
CA LYS A 250 12.35 -1.13 -5.99
C LYS A 250 11.86 -2.42 -6.66
N LEU A 251 12.77 -3.36 -6.95
CA LEU A 251 12.41 -4.69 -7.48
C LEU A 251 11.52 -5.49 -6.50
N GLY A 252 11.79 -5.40 -5.21
CA GLY A 252 10.96 -6.01 -4.18
C GLY A 252 9.55 -5.41 -4.10
N LEU A 253 9.42 -4.09 -4.33
CA LEU A 253 8.14 -3.39 -4.35
C LEU A 253 7.29 -3.74 -5.57
N THR A 254 7.92 -3.98 -6.74
CA THR A 254 7.21 -4.30 -7.99
C THR A 254 6.88 -5.78 -8.17
N GLY A 255 7.26 -6.64 -7.22
CA GLY A 255 7.03 -8.09 -7.29
C GLY A 255 7.88 -8.80 -8.36
N ARG A 256 8.82 -8.12 -9.01
CA ARG A 256 9.75 -8.72 -10.00
C ARG A 256 10.89 -9.52 -9.39
N GLY A 257 11.11 -9.40 -8.10
CA GLY A 257 12.09 -10.19 -7.38
C GLY A 257 11.54 -11.58 -7.07
N ALA A 258 11.67 -12.51 -8.00
CA ALA A 258 11.40 -13.94 -7.78
C ALA A 258 12.41 -14.63 -6.84
N MET A 259 13.16 -13.89 -6.07
CA MET A 259 13.86 -14.45 -4.92
C MET A 259 12.94 -14.33 -3.72
N PRO A 260 12.60 -15.46 -3.05
CA PRO A 260 12.09 -15.37 -1.70
C PRO A 260 13.16 -14.59 -0.92
N LEU A 261 12.87 -13.32 -0.64
CA LEU A 261 13.58 -12.61 0.40
C LEU A 261 13.35 -13.46 1.63
N ILE A 262 14.37 -14.21 2.06
CA ILE A 262 14.32 -14.89 3.34
C ILE A 262 13.95 -13.80 4.32
N PRO A 263 12.71 -13.82 4.88
CA PRO A 263 12.28 -12.75 5.74
C PRO A 263 13.24 -12.76 6.94
N GLY A 264 14.05 -11.74 7.07
CA GLY A 264 14.80 -11.55 8.30
C GLY A 264 13.82 -11.23 9.43
N PRO A 265 14.17 -11.49 10.69
CA PRO A 265 13.32 -11.17 11.85
C PRO A 265 12.91 -9.68 11.90
N GLU A 266 13.61 -8.84 11.16
CA GLU A 266 13.36 -7.40 11.07
C GLU A 266 12.54 -6.96 9.85
N ARG A 267 12.28 -7.89 8.92
CA ARG A 267 11.62 -7.59 7.65
C ARG A 267 10.27 -8.26 7.55
N GLY A 268 9.24 -7.89 8.16
CA GLY A 268 7.90 -8.51 8.06
C GLY A 268 7.67 -9.46 6.85
N ALA A 269 6.54 -10.14 6.78
CA ALA A 269 6.27 -11.13 5.73
C ALA A 269 6.20 -10.56 4.29
N GLY A 270 6.36 -9.24 4.13
CA GLY A 270 6.27 -8.58 2.83
C GLY A 270 4.85 -8.52 2.25
N LEU A 271 3.83 -8.87 3.04
CA LEU A 271 2.44 -8.93 2.60
C LEU A 271 1.75 -7.57 2.56
N GLY A 272 2.27 -6.55 3.27
CA GLY A 272 1.60 -5.26 3.44
C GLY A 272 1.25 -4.56 2.13
N LEU A 273 2.16 -4.53 1.15
CA LEU A 273 1.87 -3.94 -0.15
C LEU A 273 0.87 -4.77 -0.97
N SER A 274 0.89 -6.10 -0.83
CA SER A 274 -0.10 -6.97 -1.47
C SER A 274 -1.50 -6.77 -0.89
N VAL A 275 -1.58 -6.51 0.43
CA VAL A 275 -2.83 -6.12 1.11
C VAL A 275 -3.30 -4.77 0.58
N ALA A 276 -2.45 -3.75 0.57
CA ALA A 276 -2.79 -2.43 0.07
C ALA A 276 -3.23 -2.47 -1.41
N GLU A 277 -2.53 -3.22 -2.26
CA GLU A 277 -2.92 -3.42 -3.67
C GLU A 277 -4.28 -4.10 -3.80
N THR A 278 -4.54 -5.13 -2.99
CA THR A 278 -5.81 -5.86 -2.99
C THR A 278 -6.96 -4.96 -2.56
N VAL A 279 -6.77 -4.16 -1.51
CA VAL A 279 -7.75 -3.17 -1.06
C VAL A 279 -8.01 -2.14 -2.16
N MET A 280 -6.97 -1.56 -2.75
CA MET A 280 -7.16 -0.58 -3.82
C MET A 280 -7.90 -1.17 -5.02
N ARG A 281 -7.55 -2.39 -5.42
CA ARG A 281 -8.26 -3.12 -6.47
C ARG A 281 -9.74 -3.29 -6.17
N LEU A 282 -10.08 -3.67 -4.94
CA LEU A 282 -11.47 -3.83 -4.51
C LEU A 282 -12.26 -2.52 -4.62
N HIS A 283 -11.58 -1.36 -4.48
CA HIS A 283 -12.13 -0.03 -4.60
C HIS A 283 -12.05 0.57 -6.02
N GLY A 284 -11.69 -0.22 -7.01
CA GLY A 284 -11.54 0.25 -8.40
C GLY A 284 -10.31 1.12 -8.64
N GLY A 285 -9.39 1.12 -7.69
CA GLY A 285 -8.14 1.86 -7.71
C GLY A 285 -6.92 1.02 -8.05
N ALA A 286 -5.73 1.57 -7.78
CA ALA A 286 -4.46 0.93 -8.03
C ALA A 286 -3.40 1.31 -6.98
N LEU A 287 -2.43 0.42 -6.77
CA LEU A 287 -1.17 0.72 -6.11
C LEU A 287 -0.11 0.88 -7.19
N LEU A 288 0.56 2.02 -7.22
CA LEU A 288 1.57 2.37 -8.22
C LEU A 288 2.90 2.67 -7.51
N VAL A 289 3.99 2.13 -8.04
CA VAL A 289 5.34 2.36 -7.51
C VAL A 289 6.11 3.27 -8.46
N SER A 290 6.59 4.41 -7.95
CA SER A 290 7.44 5.30 -8.73
C SER A 290 8.80 4.63 -9.00
N THR A 291 9.22 4.65 -10.27
CA THR A 291 10.51 4.09 -10.71
C THR A 291 11.48 5.17 -11.18
N GLY A 292 11.03 6.45 -11.28
CA GLY A 292 11.83 7.59 -11.71
C GLY A 292 12.91 8.00 -10.68
N GLU A 293 13.91 8.76 -11.15
CA GLU A 293 14.87 9.42 -10.27
C GLU A 293 14.19 10.57 -9.53
N GLY A 294 14.46 10.71 -8.22
CA GLY A 294 14.01 11.85 -7.40
C GLY A 294 12.57 11.81 -6.89
N ALA A 295 11.77 10.79 -7.23
CA ALA A 295 10.43 10.61 -6.68
C ALA A 295 10.23 9.17 -6.17
N PRO A 296 10.89 8.78 -5.08
CA PRO A 296 10.66 7.48 -4.49
C PRO A 296 9.34 7.50 -3.73
N GLY A 297 8.38 6.73 -4.16
CA GLY A 297 7.11 6.64 -3.47
C GLY A 297 6.24 5.51 -3.96
N VAL A 298 5.38 5.07 -3.06
CA VAL A 298 4.24 4.22 -3.39
C VAL A 298 3.01 5.11 -3.37
N TYR A 299 2.20 5.00 -4.41
CA TYR A 299 0.97 5.75 -4.56
C TYR A 299 -0.22 4.80 -4.48
N LEU A 300 -1.23 5.20 -3.72
CA LEU A 300 -2.57 4.62 -3.80
C LEU A 300 -3.43 5.56 -4.61
N THR A 301 -4.08 5.05 -5.65
CA THR A 301 -4.99 5.83 -6.48
C THR A 301 -6.38 5.22 -6.46
N MET A 302 -7.42 6.05 -6.41
CA MET A 302 -8.80 5.58 -6.44
C MET A 302 -9.73 6.62 -7.09
N PRO A 303 -10.85 6.17 -7.68
CA PRO A 303 -11.82 7.10 -8.26
C PRO A 303 -12.53 7.92 -7.17
N THR A 304 -12.71 9.22 -7.44
CA THR A 304 -13.53 10.11 -6.62
C THR A 304 -15.00 10.01 -7.02
N SER A 305 -15.90 10.21 -6.07
CA SER A 305 -17.34 10.27 -6.35
C SER A 305 -17.76 11.71 -6.58
N GLN A 306 -17.95 12.10 -7.86
CA GLN A 306 -18.54 13.40 -8.18
C GLN A 306 -20.08 13.29 -8.09
N ARG A 307 -20.67 13.78 -7.01
CA ARG A 307 -22.05 14.27 -7.01
C ARG A 307 -22.09 15.57 -6.21
N SER A 308 -22.18 16.67 -6.94
CA SER A 308 -22.47 17.99 -6.41
C SER A 308 -23.89 17.99 -5.81
N GLY A 309 -24.04 18.46 -4.58
CA GLY A 309 -25.32 18.96 -4.09
C GLY A 309 -26.03 18.25 -2.95
N GLU A 310 -25.57 17.13 -2.44
CA GLU A 310 -26.12 16.54 -1.22
C GLU A 310 -25.20 16.76 -0.03
N SER A 311 -25.78 17.19 1.11
CA SER A 311 -25.06 17.27 2.38
C SER A 311 -24.50 15.90 2.73
N LEU A 312 -23.20 15.75 2.55
CA LEU A 312 -22.48 14.52 2.83
C LEU A 312 -22.46 14.32 4.35
N SER A 313 -23.25 13.38 4.84
CA SER A 313 -22.98 12.76 6.13
C SER A 313 -21.75 11.89 5.93
N LEU A 314 -20.57 12.45 6.18
CA LEU A 314 -19.31 11.74 6.01
C LEU A 314 -19.04 10.96 7.30
N ASN A 315 -19.33 9.68 7.27
CA ASN A 315 -18.86 8.77 8.31
C ASN A 315 -17.34 8.70 8.23
N THR A 316 -16.68 9.17 9.27
CA THR A 316 -15.29 8.79 9.50
C THR A 316 -15.34 7.50 10.30
N PRO A 317 -14.75 6.40 9.81
CA PRO A 317 -14.64 5.21 10.64
C PRO A 317 -13.95 5.62 11.93
N GLY A 318 -14.65 5.46 13.04
CA GLY A 318 -14.00 5.51 14.34
C GLY A 318 -12.92 4.42 14.40
N PRO A 319 -12.06 4.42 15.39
CA PRO A 319 -11.15 3.32 15.63
C PRO A 319 -11.99 2.09 16.00
N GLU A 320 -12.56 1.41 14.99
CA GLU A 320 -13.13 0.09 15.18
C GLU A 320 -11.98 -0.83 15.54
N ARG A 321 -12.03 -1.29 16.77
CA ARG A 321 -11.02 -2.14 17.34
C ARG A 321 -11.28 -3.57 16.90
N ASN A 322 -10.34 -4.16 16.19
CA ASN A 322 -10.31 -5.60 15.95
C ASN A 322 -10.25 -6.30 17.32
N ALA A 323 -11.35 -6.95 17.73
CA ALA A 323 -11.49 -7.54 19.08
C ALA A 323 -11.13 -6.60 20.25
N GLY A 324 -11.34 -5.29 20.08
CA GLY A 324 -11.01 -4.27 21.09
C GLY A 324 -9.61 -3.66 20.96
N MET A 325 -8.78 -4.08 20.00
CA MET A 325 -7.42 -3.59 19.84
C MET A 325 -7.32 -2.43 18.86
N ASN A 326 -6.36 -1.53 19.11
CA ASN A 326 -6.13 -0.36 18.30
C ASN A 326 -5.47 -0.75 16.96
N PRO A 327 -6.11 -0.51 15.79
CA PRO A 327 -5.57 -0.87 14.47
C PRO A 327 -4.25 -0.16 14.14
N TYR A 328 -4.02 1.04 14.67
CA TYR A 328 -2.76 1.76 14.49
C TYR A 328 -1.59 1.07 15.19
N LEU A 329 -1.82 0.53 16.39
CA LEU A 329 -0.81 -0.24 17.11
C LEU A 329 -0.50 -1.56 16.40
N ILE A 330 -1.51 -2.24 15.87
CA ILE A 330 -1.33 -3.46 15.07
C ILE A 330 -0.46 -3.14 13.84
N ALA A 331 -0.82 -2.13 13.07
CA ALA A 331 -0.13 -1.76 11.84
C ALA A 331 1.32 -1.29 12.09
N LEU A 332 1.56 -0.57 13.19
CA LEU A 332 2.87 -0.03 13.54
C LEU A 332 3.70 -0.95 14.45
N SER A 333 3.22 -2.15 14.78
CA SER A 333 3.89 -3.10 15.69
C SER A 333 5.31 -3.49 15.29
N ASP A 334 5.65 -3.37 13.99
CA ASP A 334 7.01 -3.59 13.50
C ASP A 334 7.97 -2.43 13.83
N VAL A 335 7.42 -1.25 14.15
CA VAL A 335 8.17 -0.01 14.34
C VAL A 335 8.19 0.41 15.80
N LEU A 336 7.04 0.37 16.46
CA LEU A 336 6.87 0.86 17.82
C LEU A 336 7.66 0.04 18.85
N PRO A 337 8.26 0.69 19.85
CA PRO A 337 8.81 -0.01 21.01
C PRO A 337 7.69 -0.70 21.79
N GLY A 338 8.02 -1.81 22.44
CA GLY A 338 7.06 -2.63 23.17
C GLY A 338 6.34 -1.90 24.30
N GLU A 339 7.00 -0.94 24.94
CA GLU A 339 6.42 -0.10 26.00
C GLU A 339 5.14 0.61 25.53
N MET A 340 5.16 1.19 24.33
CA MET A 340 4.02 1.93 23.78
C MET A 340 2.84 1.00 23.44
N ILE A 341 3.14 -0.23 23.01
CA ILE A 341 2.12 -1.22 22.69
C ILE A 341 1.50 -1.78 23.98
N ARG A 342 2.30 -1.94 25.05
CA ARG A 342 1.84 -2.45 26.35
C ARG A 342 0.80 -1.57 27.02
N GLU A 343 0.80 -0.26 26.77
CA GLU A 343 -0.18 0.65 27.37
C GLU A 343 -1.62 0.32 26.97
N ASP A 344 -1.85 -0.27 25.80
CA ASP A 344 -3.17 -0.72 25.33
C ASP A 344 -3.68 -1.97 26.08
N TRP A 345 -2.81 -2.66 26.83
CA TRP A 345 -3.11 -3.87 27.62
C TRP A 345 -3.47 -3.59 29.07
N LYS A 346 -3.59 -2.36 29.48
CA LYS A 346 -4.09 -2.01 30.80
C LYS A 346 -5.61 -2.22 30.82
N TRP A 347 -6.02 -3.35 31.36
CA TRP A 347 -7.40 -3.76 31.61
C TRP A 347 -8.02 -2.97 32.76
#